data_78dfb1ca1ce6c7a4c2efe6379b581da0
#
_entry.id   78dfb1ca1ce6c7a4c2efe6379b581da0
#
_cell.length_a   1.000
_cell.length_b   1.000
_cell.length_c   1.000
_cell.angle_alpha   90.00
_cell.angle_beta   90.00
_cell.angle_gamma   90.00
#
_symmetry.space_group_name_H-M   'P 1'
#
loop_
_entity.id
_entity.type
_entity.pdbx_description
1 polymer ?
#
loop_
_entity_poly.entity_id
_entity_poly.type
_entity_poly.pdbx_seq_one_letter_code
_entity_poly.pdbx_strand_id
1 'polypeptide(L)'
;MALNVEPEVTAGRPRPLNGVPVNAATSGEGNLGLQVRRGVALTAVQQHGVSSSTLLLFAAIVFMVRAVSLMLGPLLVALADDFGTSIAVAGQLAAATFITWGITAPLVGPISDTYGRRPVLLIGLLLMALGVLGSGAAWSYSSLLALRLITGIGSAMVLPTIMAALADNLPPEKVGKAVGFITSSSWVGFAVGVPAIALLGYIGGWRLPFYITGGLSLAVWVPLWLWLPSGQRRPSQRIDPFNRFKVIGRQSAPWYVLIANFTQQMALFGLMTYFAAHMMESYGWDEASTAPGLALLGVGAVIGSFAGGFIAGRARRLDWLAAISLAGGVVAGLLFALGASAWIVVAMAFVASVLVSVSMPVMLTLIMHLAGQSRGTAGGMLSTSNQFGSLVGASAGGLMLSLGGFPAVGLLCLVATVLSASVVGLRMRRSPVFQLGAAGT
;
A
#
# COMPACT_ATOMS: atom_id res chain seq x y z
N MET A 1 56.64 -11.96 -40.60
CA MET A 1 57.36 -10.69 -40.77
C MET A 1 56.64 -9.72 -39.79
N ALA A 2 57.06 -9.72 -38.52
CA ALA A 2 57.91 -8.77 -37.81
C ALA A 2 57.38 -7.34 -37.97
N LEU A 3 56.91 -6.69 -36.91
CA LEU A 3 57.71 -6.00 -35.90
C LEU A 3 56.84 -5.56 -34.70
N ASN A 4 57.32 -5.91 -33.51
CA ASN A 4 57.04 -5.32 -32.21
C ASN A 4 57.50 -3.87 -32.15
N VAL A 5 56.76 -2.99 -31.47
CA VAL A 5 57.32 -1.83 -30.76
C VAL A 5 56.48 -1.57 -29.51
N GLU A 6 57.01 -1.87 -28.34
CA GLU A 6 56.64 -1.28 -27.06
C GLU A 6 57.31 0.09 -26.89
N PRO A 7 56.75 1.03 -26.15
CA PRO A 7 57.51 2.08 -25.51
C PRO A 7 57.52 1.92 -23.99
N GLU A 8 58.71 1.84 -23.45
CA GLU A 8 59.13 2.03 -22.06
C GLU A 8 58.59 3.36 -21.49
N VAL A 9 57.96 3.31 -20.32
CA VAL A 9 57.69 4.47 -19.47
C VAL A 9 58.66 4.42 -18.29
N THR A 10 59.67 5.30 -18.35
CA THR A 10 60.66 5.55 -17.30
C THR A 10 60.04 6.24 -16.12
N ALA A 11 60.18 5.64 -14.94
CA ALA A 11 59.83 6.22 -13.62
C ALA A 11 60.80 7.33 -13.25
N GLY A 12 60.30 8.58 -13.21
CA GLY A 12 60.98 9.75 -12.63
C GLY A 12 60.74 9.84 -11.14
N ARG A 13 61.81 9.67 -10.34
CA ARG A 13 61.79 9.99 -8.88
C ARG A 13 61.75 11.51 -8.67
N PRO A 14 60.91 12.02 -7.73
CA PRO A 14 61.00 13.44 -7.34
C PRO A 14 62.23 13.70 -6.47
N ARG A 15 62.92 14.80 -6.77
CA ARG A 15 64.04 15.37 -5.98
C ARG A 15 63.55 15.98 -4.68
N PRO A 16 64.35 15.93 -3.58
CA PRO A 16 64.05 16.60 -2.34
C PRO A 16 64.40 18.11 -2.44
N LEU A 17 63.42 18.95 -2.08
CA LEU A 17 63.66 20.40 -1.84
C LEU A 17 64.17 20.58 -0.39
N ASN A 18 65.41 20.97 -0.27
CA ASN A 18 66.04 21.43 0.99
C ASN A 18 65.61 22.88 1.30
N GLY A 19 65.28 23.12 2.58
CA GLY A 19 65.47 24.41 3.19
C GLY A 19 64.23 25.24 3.51
N VAL A 20 63.53 24.91 4.61
CA VAL A 20 62.80 25.90 5.42
C VAL A 20 63.03 25.51 6.88
N PRO A 21 63.43 26.45 7.78
CA PRO A 21 63.76 26.16 9.17
C PRO A 21 62.51 25.87 10.02
N VAL A 22 62.64 24.80 10.82
CA VAL A 22 61.69 24.46 11.89
C VAL A 22 61.90 25.42 13.05
N ASN A 23 60.95 26.27 13.38
CA ASN A 23 60.86 26.90 14.69
C ASN A 23 59.41 26.91 15.19
N ALA A 24 59.26 26.18 16.27
CA ALA A 24 58.37 26.40 17.42
C ALA A 24 56.93 26.89 17.20
N ALA A 25 56.00 25.97 17.36
CA ALA A 25 54.75 26.24 18.10
C ALA A 25 54.08 24.91 18.49
N THR A 26 54.58 24.29 19.54
CA THR A 26 53.89 23.22 20.30
C THR A 26 52.81 23.88 21.16
N SER A 27 51.54 23.98 20.69
CA SER A 27 50.34 24.17 21.56
C SER A 27 48.99 24.07 20.81
N GLY A 28 48.96 23.64 19.51
CA GLY A 28 47.69 23.59 18.72
C GLY A 28 47.12 22.20 18.50
N GLU A 29 47.91 21.15 18.56
CA GLU A 29 47.46 19.80 18.13
C GLU A 29 46.57 19.06 19.15
N GLY A 30 46.67 19.42 20.45
CA GLY A 30 45.82 18.82 21.50
C GLY A 30 44.34 19.21 21.40
N ASN A 31 44.03 20.39 20.86
CA ASN A 31 42.67 20.90 20.80
C ASN A 31 41.91 20.48 19.51
N LEU A 32 42.62 20.29 18.40
CA LEU A 32 42.02 19.79 17.17
C LEU A 32 41.65 18.31 17.28
N GLY A 33 42.51 17.49 17.91
CA GLY A 33 42.24 16.08 18.16
C GLY A 33 41.07 15.84 19.12
N LEU A 34 40.88 16.71 20.09
CA LEU A 34 39.74 16.68 21.03
C LEU A 34 38.46 17.23 20.40
N GLN A 35 38.51 18.19 19.50
CA GLN A 35 37.34 18.66 18.74
C GLN A 35 36.90 17.66 17.67
N VAL A 36 37.84 17.00 16.98
CA VAL A 36 37.50 15.94 16.02
C VAL A 36 36.97 14.71 16.75
N ARG A 37 37.54 14.33 17.91
CA ARG A 37 36.97 13.24 18.73
C ARG A 37 35.63 13.61 19.36
N ARG A 38 35.41 14.87 19.79
CA ARG A 38 34.09 15.35 20.22
C ARG A 38 33.11 15.44 19.04
N GLY A 39 33.53 15.87 17.86
CA GLY A 39 32.71 15.85 16.63
C GLY A 39 32.32 14.44 16.22
N VAL A 40 33.26 13.49 16.29
CA VAL A 40 32.99 12.07 15.99
C VAL A 40 32.17 11.38 17.10
N ALA A 41 32.37 11.79 18.37
CA ALA A 41 31.55 11.28 19.49
C ALA A 41 30.14 11.90 19.54
N LEU A 42 29.96 13.13 19.02
CA LEU A 42 28.63 13.76 18.89
C LEU A 42 27.86 13.31 17.66
N THR A 43 28.52 12.68 16.68
CA THR A 43 27.87 12.04 15.51
C THR A 43 27.61 10.55 15.70
N ALA A 44 28.02 9.95 16.80
CA ALA A 44 27.44 8.70 17.31
C ALA A 44 26.04 9.01 17.90
N VAL A 45 25.17 9.65 17.11
CA VAL A 45 23.72 9.67 17.34
C VAL A 45 23.33 8.21 17.53
N GLN A 46 22.93 7.88 18.76
CA GLN A 46 22.32 6.60 19.09
C GLN A 46 21.29 6.28 18.02
N GLN A 47 21.67 5.45 17.06
CA GLN A 47 20.72 4.75 16.23
C GLN A 47 19.97 3.81 17.17
N HIS A 48 18.90 4.31 17.79
CA HIS A 48 17.95 3.48 18.49
C HIS A 48 17.31 2.62 17.39
N GLY A 49 17.92 1.48 17.13
CA GLY A 49 17.40 0.53 16.18
C GLY A 49 15.94 0.22 16.53
N VAL A 50 15.06 0.22 15.54
CA VAL A 50 13.67 -0.22 15.73
C VAL A 50 13.72 -1.60 16.38
N SER A 51 13.20 -1.71 17.61
CA SER A 51 13.20 -2.97 18.33
C SER A 51 12.28 -3.99 17.64
N SER A 52 12.55 -5.27 17.82
CA SER A 52 11.66 -6.32 17.28
C SER A 52 10.22 -6.15 17.76
N SER A 53 10.02 -5.68 18.99
CA SER A 53 8.70 -5.39 19.54
C SER A 53 7.99 -4.26 18.79
N THR A 54 8.71 -3.17 18.47
CA THR A 54 8.15 -2.07 17.66
C THR A 54 7.80 -2.54 16.24
N LEU A 55 8.63 -3.41 15.65
CA LEU A 55 8.36 -3.96 14.32
C LEU A 55 7.12 -4.85 14.33
N LEU A 56 6.94 -5.67 15.36
CA LEU A 56 5.74 -6.49 15.55
C LEU A 56 4.49 -5.63 15.78
N LEU A 57 4.59 -4.54 16.56
CA LEU A 57 3.49 -3.58 16.72
C LEU A 57 3.10 -2.93 15.38
N PHE A 58 4.06 -2.49 14.59
CA PHE A 58 3.79 -1.95 13.27
C PHE A 58 3.14 -2.98 12.35
N ALA A 59 3.58 -4.24 12.40
CA ALA A 59 2.98 -5.33 11.67
C ALA A 59 1.51 -5.58 12.08
N ALA A 60 1.24 -5.60 13.39
CA ALA A 60 -0.12 -5.74 13.93
C ALA A 60 -1.02 -4.58 13.50
N ILE A 61 -0.51 -3.35 13.52
CA ILE A 61 -1.25 -2.16 13.08
C ILE A 61 -1.60 -2.27 11.58
N VAL A 62 -0.64 -2.63 10.73
CA VAL A 62 -0.88 -2.74 9.29
C VAL A 62 -1.82 -3.90 8.96
N PHE A 63 -1.74 -5.01 9.71
CA PHE A 63 -2.73 -6.08 9.66
C PHE A 63 -4.15 -5.54 9.95
N MET A 64 -4.34 -4.78 11.05
CA MET A 64 -5.62 -4.19 11.41
C MET A 64 -6.14 -3.22 10.35
N VAL A 65 -5.29 -2.32 9.83
CA VAL A 65 -5.66 -1.38 8.77
C VAL A 65 -6.20 -2.12 7.54
N ARG A 66 -5.58 -3.23 7.15
CA ARG A 66 -6.03 -4.02 6.00
C ARG A 66 -7.34 -4.74 6.27
N ALA A 67 -7.49 -5.39 7.43
CA ALA A 67 -8.73 -6.03 7.84
C ALA A 67 -9.90 -5.03 7.88
N VAL A 68 -9.69 -3.85 8.48
CA VAL A 68 -10.69 -2.75 8.55
C VAL A 68 -11.06 -2.22 7.17
N SER A 69 -10.10 -2.14 6.22
CA SER A 69 -10.37 -1.65 4.85
C SER A 69 -11.39 -2.49 4.10
N LEU A 70 -11.43 -3.79 4.37
CA LEU A 70 -12.25 -4.77 3.64
C LEU A 70 -13.35 -5.38 4.51
N MET A 71 -13.48 -4.95 5.76
CA MET A 71 -14.43 -5.54 6.71
C MET A 71 -15.89 -5.43 6.29
N LEU A 72 -16.23 -4.44 5.46
CA LEU A 72 -17.61 -4.24 5.03
C LEU A 72 -18.06 -5.30 4.02
N GLY A 73 -17.16 -5.86 3.21
CA GLY A 73 -17.50 -6.85 2.21
C GLY A 73 -18.38 -7.99 2.75
N PRO A 74 -17.92 -8.76 3.75
CA PRO A 74 -18.72 -9.84 4.34
C PRO A 74 -19.94 -9.38 5.14
N LEU A 75 -20.03 -8.10 5.52
CA LEU A 75 -21.10 -7.55 6.34
C LEU A 75 -22.15 -6.79 5.53
N LEU A 76 -22.02 -6.68 4.19
CA LEU A 76 -22.88 -5.84 3.37
C LEU A 76 -24.36 -6.23 3.44
N VAL A 77 -24.65 -7.55 3.42
CA VAL A 77 -26.03 -8.09 3.46
C VAL A 77 -26.65 -7.73 4.81
N ALA A 78 -26.00 -8.09 5.91
CA ALA A 78 -26.49 -7.80 7.25
C ALA A 78 -26.67 -6.30 7.53
N LEU A 79 -25.80 -5.44 6.97
CA LEU A 79 -25.94 -3.98 7.05
C LEU A 79 -27.11 -3.46 6.22
N ALA A 80 -27.31 -4.01 5.01
CA ALA A 80 -28.44 -3.65 4.16
C ALA A 80 -29.76 -3.97 4.84
N ASP A 81 -29.87 -5.15 5.45
CA ASP A 81 -31.06 -5.61 6.16
C ASP A 81 -31.34 -4.77 7.40
N ASP A 82 -30.34 -4.53 8.26
CA ASP A 82 -30.51 -3.78 9.52
C ASP A 82 -30.91 -2.30 9.30
N PHE A 83 -30.41 -1.68 8.22
CA PHE A 83 -30.74 -0.29 7.88
C PHE A 83 -31.86 -0.15 6.85
N GLY A 84 -32.49 -1.25 6.40
CA GLY A 84 -33.55 -1.22 5.41
C GLY A 84 -33.13 -0.62 4.07
N THR A 85 -31.91 -0.90 3.62
CA THR A 85 -31.33 -0.36 2.38
C THR A 85 -30.99 -1.49 1.42
N SER A 86 -30.57 -1.17 0.19
CA SER A 86 -30.04 -2.16 -0.73
C SER A 86 -28.53 -2.44 -0.47
N ILE A 87 -28.05 -3.62 -0.85
CA ILE A 87 -26.62 -3.97 -0.83
C ILE A 87 -25.80 -2.94 -1.59
N ALA A 88 -26.33 -2.42 -2.70
CA ALA A 88 -25.71 -1.35 -3.49
C ALA A 88 -25.50 -0.07 -2.67
N VAL A 89 -26.46 0.33 -1.86
CA VAL A 89 -26.35 1.48 -0.94
C VAL A 89 -25.38 1.16 0.19
N ALA A 90 -25.45 -0.03 0.80
CA ALA A 90 -24.51 -0.47 1.83
C ALA A 90 -23.05 -0.44 1.32
N GLY A 91 -22.81 -0.75 0.04
CA GLY A 91 -21.49 -0.66 -0.59
C GLY A 91 -20.87 0.74 -0.58
N GLN A 92 -21.69 1.81 -0.49
CA GLN A 92 -21.18 3.18 -0.39
C GLN A 92 -20.48 3.47 0.95
N LEU A 93 -20.73 2.67 1.99
CA LEU A 93 -20.01 2.74 3.26
C LEU A 93 -18.52 2.41 3.09
N ALA A 94 -18.18 1.45 2.22
CA ALA A 94 -16.80 1.15 1.86
C ALA A 94 -16.18 2.32 1.08
N ALA A 95 -16.92 2.87 0.10
CA ALA A 95 -16.51 4.02 -0.68
C ALA A 95 -16.20 5.24 0.19
N ALA A 96 -16.99 5.51 1.24
CA ALA A 96 -16.77 6.59 2.19
C ALA A 96 -15.40 6.52 2.88
N THR A 97 -14.97 5.32 3.25
CA THR A 97 -13.64 5.11 3.84
C THR A 97 -12.54 5.42 2.83
N PHE A 98 -12.68 4.97 1.57
CA PHE A 98 -11.66 5.15 0.55
C PHE A 98 -11.53 6.59 0.05
N ILE A 99 -12.63 7.36 -0.02
CA ILE A 99 -12.55 8.77 -0.44
C ILE A 99 -11.75 9.62 0.55
N THR A 100 -12.02 9.49 1.85
CA THR A 100 -11.27 10.24 2.86
C THR A 100 -9.83 9.75 2.97
N TRP A 101 -9.58 8.45 2.80
CA TRP A 101 -8.24 7.92 2.72
C TRP A 101 -7.46 8.50 1.52
N GLY A 102 -8.06 8.48 0.32
CA GLY A 102 -7.44 9.00 -0.91
C GLY A 102 -7.09 10.49 -0.84
N ILE A 103 -7.97 11.30 -0.22
CA ILE A 103 -7.75 12.74 -0.01
C ILE A 103 -6.67 12.99 1.05
N THR A 104 -6.65 12.21 2.14
CA THR A 104 -5.75 12.42 3.27
C THR A 104 -4.33 11.90 2.98
N ALA A 105 -4.18 10.79 2.25
CA ALA A 105 -2.90 10.12 2.02
C ALA A 105 -1.78 11.04 1.48
N PRO A 106 -2.00 11.93 0.49
CA PRO A 106 -0.96 12.84 0.00
C PRO A 106 -0.48 13.84 1.04
N LEU A 107 -1.34 14.18 2.02
CA LEU A 107 -1.06 15.18 3.04
C LEU A 107 -0.25 14.61 4.21
N VAL A 108 -0.29 13.30 4.41
CA VAL A 108 0.33 12.63 5.57
C VAL A 108 1.85 12.80 5.57
N GLY A 109 2.51 12.72 4.42
CA GLY A 109 3.95 12.94 4.29
C GLY A 109 4.38 14.29 4.90
N PRO A 110 3.93 15.42 4.33
CA PRO A 110 4.21 16.75 4.86
C PRO A 110 3.82 16.96 6.34
N ILE A 111 2.65 16.44 6.74
CA ILE A 111 2.18 16.53 8.13
C ILE A 111 3.13 15.78 9.06
N SER A 112 3.51 14.56 8.72
CA SER A 112 4.37 13.74 9.56
C SER A 112 5.83 14.22 9.56
N ASP A 113 6.28 14.90 8.51
CA ASP A 113 7.58 15.56 8.46
C ASP A 113 7.63 16.79 9.38
N THR A 114 6.52 17.53 9.49
CA THR A 114 6.41 18.75 10.29
C THR A 114 6.20 18.45 11.78
N TYR A 115 5.22 17.61 12.09
CA TYR A 115 4.79 17.34 13.48
C TYR A 115 5.52 16.14 14.09
N GLY A 116 6.25 15.36 13.29
CA GLY A 116 6.93 14.12 13.69
C GLY A 116 6.09 12.87 13.44
N ARG A 117 6.78 11.73 13.32
CA ARG A 117 6.14 10.44 12.98
C ARG A 117 5.23 9.94 14.10
N ARG A 118 5.68 10.05 15.37
CA ARG A 118 4.94 9.53 16.52
C ARG A 118 3.56 10.13 16.69
N PRO A 119 3.36 11.45 16.80
CA PRO A 119 2.02 12.01 17.00
C PRO A 119 1.08 11.71 15.83
N VAL A 120 1.58 11.75 14.59
CA VAL A 120 0.76 11.46 13.40
C VAL A 120 0.29 10.01 13.39
N LEU A 121 1.17 9.06 13.73
CA LEU A 121 0.82 7.64 13.81
C LEU A 121 -0.18 7.38 14.96
N LEU A 122 0.02 7.98 16.13
CA LEU A 122 -0.88 7.82 17.28
C LEU A 122 -2.26 8.41 17.01
N ILE A 123 -2.33 9.61 16.44
CA ILE A 123 -3.61 10.25 16.07
C ILE A 123 -4.31 9.43 14.99
N GLY A 124 -3.58 8.99 13.95
CA GLY A 124 -4.14 8.19 12.87
C GLY A 124 -4.74 6.87 13.37
N LEU A 125 -3.99 6.12 14.18
CA LEU A 125 -4.47 4.86 14.75
C LEU A 125 -5.64 5.07 15.71
N LEU A 126 -5.63 6.14 16.52
CA LEU A 126 -6.72 6.48 17.42
C LEU A 126 -8.00 6.84 16.65
N LEU A 127 -7.91 7.69 15.62
CA LEU A 127 -9.05 8.04 14.77
C LEU A 127 -9.63 6.80 14.07
N MET A 128 -8.78 5.93 13.56
CA MET A 128 -9.21 4.66 12.96
C MET A 128 -9.94 3.80 14.00
N ALA A 129 -9.34 3.58 15.17
CA ALA A 129 -9.92 2.75 16.22
C ALA A 129 -11.27 3.27 16.72
N LEU A 130 -11.36 4.59 17.00
CA LEU A 130 -12.60 5.21 17.43
C LEU A 130 -13.67 5.21 16.33
N GLY A 131 -13.28 5.44 15.06
CA GLY A 131 -14.18 5.34 13.93
C GLY A 131 -14.73 3.93 13.73
N VAL A 132 -13.90 2.90 13.96
CA VAL A 132 -14.31 1.49 13.90
C VAL A 132 -15.21 1.14 15.08
N LEU A 133 -14.83 1.44 16.33
CA LEU A 133 -15.66 1.20 17.51
C LEU A 133 -17.02 1.90 17.41
N GLY A 134 -17.00 3.18 17.06
CA GLY A 134 -18.22 3.96 16.89
C GLY A 134 -19.13 3.37 15.81
N SER A 135 -18.55 2.77 14.75
CA SER A 135 -19.34 2.09 13.72
C SER A 135 -20.16 0.93 14.27
N GLY A 136 -19.64 0.17 15.25
CA GLY A 136 -20.43 -0.86 15.95
C GLY A 136 -21.62 -0.29 16.75
N ALA A 137 -21.50 0.96 17.23
CA ALA A 137 -22.54 1.68 17.96
C ALA A 137 -23.45 2.54 17.05
N ALA A 138 -23.32 2.47 15.73
CA ALA A 138 -24.08 3.27 14.80
C ALA A 138 -25.59 2.93 14.90
N TRP A 139 -26.42 3.99 15.00
CA TRP A 139 -27.88 3.90 15.12
C TRP A 139 -28.61 4.21 13.82
N SER A 140 -27.90 4.66 12.79
CA SER A 140 -28.45 4.97 11.47
C SER A 140 -27.39 4.78 10.40
N TYR A 141 -27.81 4.61 9.15
CA TYR A 141 -26.92 4.58 8.00
C TYR A 141 -26.02 5.82 7.93
N SER A 142 -26.57 7.01 8.16
CA SER A 142 -25.81 8.28 8.12
C SER A 142 -24.76 8.36 9.24
N SER A 143 -25.07 7.86 10.45
CA SER A 143 -24.09 7.83 11.54
C SER A 143 -22.94 6.87 11.21
N LEU A 144 -23.24 5.70 10.64
CA LEU A 144 -22.23 4.76 10.18
C LEU A 144 -21.39 5.35 9.06
N LEU A 145 -22.01 6.04 8.10
CA LEU A 145 -21.29 6.73 7.00
C LEU A 145 -20.27 7.75 7.53
N ALA A 146 -20.71 8.61 8.47
CA ALA A 146 -19.82 9.60 9.11
C ALA A 146 -18.62 8.94 9.81
N LEU A 147 -18.85 7.84 10.52
CA LEU A 147 -17.81 7.09 11.21
C LEU A 147 -16.86 6.39 10.22
N ARG A 148 -17.33 5.97 9.04
CA ARG A 148 -16.48 5.46 7.96
C ARG A 148 -15.58 6.53 7.37
N LEU A 149 -16.05 7.77 7.23
CA LEU A 149 -15.20 8.91 6.83
C LEU A 149 -14.07 9.14 7.83
N ILE A 150 -14.34 9.12 9.13
CA ILE A 150 -13.34 9.25 10.20
C ILE A 150 -12.34 8.09 10.15
N THR A 151 -12.83 6.85 9.99
CA THR A 151 -12.00 5.66 9.84
C THR A 151 -11.01 5.80 8.69
N GLY A 152 -11.45 6.34 7.54
CA GLY A 152 -10.62 6.54 6.35
C GLY A 152 -9.50 7.57 6.59
N ILE A 153 -9.80 8.69 7.26
CA ILE A 153 -8.79 9.69 7.66
C ILE A 153 -7.71 9.03 8.53
N GLY A 154 -8.13 8.32 9.59
CA GLY A 154 -7.21 7.65 10.50
C GLY A 154 -6.34 6.60 9.79
N SER A 155 -6.95 5.75 8.98
CA SER A 155 -6.26 4.70 8.22
C SER A 155 -5.22 5.26 7.25
N ALA A 156 -5.50 6.41 6.61
CA ALA A 156 -4.57 7.07 5.70
C ALA A 156 -3.26 7.48 6.36
N MET A 157 -3.32 7.84 7.65
CA MET A 157 -2.15 8.35 8.40
C MET A 157 -1.18 7.24 8.80
N VAL A 158 -1.60 5.98 8.81
CA VAL A 158 -0.85 4.88 9.43
C VAL A 158 0.31 4.39 8.56
N LEU A 159 0.00 3.80 7.40
CA LEU A 159 1.01 3.10 6.60
C LEU A 159 2.15 3.99 6.10
N PRO A 160 1.89 5.19 5.53
CA PRO A 160 2.97 6.08 5.09
C PRO A 160 3.87 6.52 6.25
N THR A 161 3.28 6.75 7.44
CA THR A 161 4.03 7.17 8.63
C THR A 161 4.92 6.04 9.16
N ILE A 162 4.43 4.78 9.16
CA ILE A 162 5.24 3.61 9.52
C ILE A 162 6.41 3.45 8.54
N MET A 163 6.17 3.54 7.23
CA MET A 163 7.23 3.41 6.22
C MET A 163 8.29 4.49 6.38
N ALA A 164 7.88 5.74 6.64
CA ALA A 164 8.81 6.83 6.92
C ALA A 164 9.58 6.60 8.23
N ALA A 165 8.93 6.13 9.30
CA ALA A 165 9.57 5.82 10.56
C ALA A 165 10.62 4.71 10.43
N LEU A 166 10.37 3.68 9.62
CA LEU A 166 11.35 2.62 9.32
C LEU A 166 12.56 3.17 8.57
N ALA A 167 12.32 4.00 7.55
CA ALA A 167 13.39 4.61 6.76
C ALA A 167 14.25 5.58 7.58
N ASP A 168 13.64 6.28 8.56
CA ASP A 168 14.34 7.24 9.44
C ASP A 168 15.20 6.57 10.53
N ASN A 169 14.82 5.35 10.98
CA ASN A 169 15.40 4.72 12.19
C ASN A 169 16.16 3.41 11.90
N LEU A 170 16.15 2.90 10.67
CA LEU A 170 16.86 1.70 10.29
C LEU A 170 18.03 2.00 9.34
N PRO A 171 19.15 1.24 9.44
CA PRO A 171 20.20 1.27 8.44
C PRO A 171 19.65 0.86 7.05
N PRO A 172 20.15 1.45 5.94
CA PRO A 172 19.64 1.21 4.59
C PRO A 172 19.50 -0.28 4.22
N GLU A 173 20.43 -1.13 4.69
CA GLU A 173 20.47 -2.56 4.42
C GLU A 173 19.33 -3.33 5.10
N LYS A 174 18.76 -2.78 6.20
CA LYS A 174 17.66 -3.39 6.96
C LYS A 174 16.29 -2.87 6.57
N VAL A 175 16.21 -1.67 5.95
CA VAL A 175 14.92 -1.05 5.57
C VAL A 175 14.13 -1.97 4.65
N GLY A 176 14.74 -2.53 3.62
CA GLY A 176 14.06 -3.41 2.67
C GLY A 176 13.40 -4.63 3.33
N LYS A 177 14.12 -5.28 4.28
CA LYS A 177 13.58 -6.42 5.03
C LYS A 177 12.41 -6.02 5.94
N ALA A 178 12.53 -4.89 6.63
CA ALA A 178 11.47 -4.38 7.50
C ALA A 178 10.21 -3.98 6.70
N VAL A 179 10.37 -3.28 5.59
CA VAL A 179 9.28 -2.94 4.68
C VAL A 179 8.59 -4.20 4.13
N GLY A 180 9.37 -5.21 3.71
CA GLY A 180 8.84 -6.49 3.26
C GLY A 180 7.99 -7.18 4.34
N PHE A 181 8.48 -7.23 5.58
CA PHE A 181 7.75 -7.81 6.72
C PHE A 181 6.43 -7.07 6.98
N ILE A 182 6.45 -5.74 7.02
CA ILE A 182 5.25 -4.92 7.24
C ILE A 182 4.25 -5.08 6.08
N THR A 183 4.72 -5.13 4.85
CA THR A 183 3.85 -5.32 3.67
C THR A 183 3.22 -6.71 3.69
N SER A 184 3.97 -7.74 4.08
CA SER A 184 3.44 -9.10 4.24
C SER A 184 2.33 -9.15 5.29
N SER A 185 2.46 -8.40 6.41
CA SER A 185 1.41 -8.31 7.43
C SER A 185 0.10 -7.73 6.88
N SER A 186 0.16 -6.81 5.91
CA SER A 186 -1.02 -6.31 5.21
C SER A 186 -1.76 -7.42 4.45
N TRP A 187 -1.03 -8.32 3.79
CA TRP A 187 -1.64 -9.45 3.09
C TRP A 187 -2.21 -10.50 4.03
N VAL A 188 -1.53 -10.75 5.16
CA VAL A 188 -2.06 -11.61 6.22
C VAL A 188 -3.35 -11.00 6.79
N GLY A 189 -3.41 -9.67 6.98
CA GLY A 189 -4.62 -8.95 7.39
C GLY A 189 -5.80 -9.16 6.43
N PHE A 190 -5.52 -9.32 5.14
CA PHE A 190 -6.54 -9.68 4.16
C PHE A 190 -6.92 -11.17 4.25
N ALA A 191 -5.94 -12.07 4.18
CA ALA A 191 -6.19 -13.51 4.10
C ALA A 191 -6.81 -14.12 5.38
N VAL A 192 -6.52 -13.53 6.54
CA VAL A 192 -6.98 -14.00 7.85
C VAL A 192 -8.01 -13.06 8.48
N GLY A 193 -7.75 -11.75 8.42
CA GLY A 193 -8.59 -10.75 9.08
C GLY A 193 -9.99 -10.68 8.49
N VAL A 194 -10.14 -10.72 7.16
CA VAL A 194 -11.46 -10.63 6.51
C VAL A 194 -12.32 -11.86 6.78
N PRO A 195 -11.83 -13.11 6.66
CA PRO A 195 -12.58 -14.28 7.09
C PRO A 195 -12.94 -14.28 8.58
N ALA A 196 -12.03 -13.81 9.45
CA ALA A 196 -12.33 -13.67 10.89
C ALA A 196 -13.49 -12.69 11.13
N ILE A 197 -13.55 -11.59 10.35
CA ILE A 197 -14.66 -10.63 10.40
C ILE A 197 -15.98 -11.30 9.98
N ALA A 198 -15.98 -12.13 8.93
CA ALA A 198 -17.16 -12.88 8.52
C ALA A 198 -17.65 -13.82 9.63
N LEU A 199 -16.74 -14.57 10.25
CA LEU A 199 -17.07 -15.47 11.38
C LEU A 199 -17.60 -14.71 12.61
N LEU A 200 -17.02 -13.56 12.93
CA LEU A 200 -17.51 -12.70 14.02
C LEU A 200 -18.91 -12.14 13.68
N GLY A 201 -19.15 -11.80 12.42
CA GLY A 201 -20.46 -11.37 11.93
C GLY A 201 -21.52 -12.45 12.11
N TYR A 202 -21.19 -13.67 11.78
CA TYR A 202 -22.05 -14.84 11.96
C TYR A 202 -22.38 -15.09 13.45
N ILE A 203 -21.39 -14.99 14.36
CA ILE A 203 -21.56 -15.30 15.79
C ILE A 203 -22.38 -14.23 16.52
N GLY A 204 -22.14 -12.96 16.26
CA GLY A 204 -22.69 -11.86 17.05
C GLY A 204 -23.25 -10.67 16.22
N GLY A 205 -23.64 -10.94 14.96
CA GLY A 205 -24.14 -9.93 14.05
C GLY A 205 -23.07 -8.93 13.58
N TRP A 206 -23.45 -8.07 12.65
CA TRP A 206 -22.52 -7.14 12.00
C TRP A 206 -21.83 -6.14 12.96
N ARG A 207 -22.35 -5.91 14.15
CA ARG A 207 -21.76 -5.00 15.16
C ARG A 207 -20.55 -5.59 15.86
N LEU A 208 -20.54 -6.89 16.12
CA LEU A 208 -19.45 -7.57 16.85
C LEU A 208 -18.08 -7.41 16.19
N PRO A 209 -17.89 -7.61 14.86
CA PRO A 209 -16.62 -7.35 14.21
C PRO A 209 -16.08 -5.94 14.44
N PHE A 210 -16.94 -4.92 14.47
CA PHE A 210 -16.51 -3.54 14.70
C PHE A 210 -15.99 -3.34 16.13
N TYR A 211 -16.67 -3.90 17.13
CA TYR A 211 -16.23 -3.80 18.52
C TYR A 211 -14.92 -4.55 18.74
N ILE A 212 -14.78 -5.76 18.21
CA ILE A 212 -13.55 -6.56 18.36
C ILE A 212 -12.38 -5.89 17.64
N THR A 213 -12.52 -5.52 16.37
CA THR A 213 -11.41 -4.92 15.61
C THR A 213 -11.04 -3.53 16.12
N GLY A 214 -12.03 -2.73 16.51
CA GLY A 214 -11.78 -1.42 17.11
C GLY A 214 -11.13 -1.54 18.49
N GLY A 215 -11.59 -2.47 19.34
CA GLY A 215 -10.99 -2.77 20.65
C GLY A 215 -9.55 -3.27 20.53
N LEU A 216 -9.27 -4.20 19.60
CA LEU A 216 -7.91 -4.64 19.30
C LEU A 216 -7.01 -3.51 18.79
N SER A 217 -7.56 -2.61 17.97
CA SER A 217 -6.82 -1.43 17.49
C SER A 217 -6.44 -0.50 18.64
N LEU A 218 -7.33 -0.29 19.61
CA LEU A 218 -7.02 0.44 20.86
C LEU A 218 -6.03 -0.30 21.74
N ALA A 219 -6.16 -1.64 21.86
CA ALA A 219 -5.22 -2.45 22.62
C ALA A 219 -3.79 -2.36 22.04
N VAL A 220 -3.64 -2.26 20.73
CA VAL A 220 -2.33 -2.02 20.07
C VAL A 220 -1.89 -0.55 20.18
N TRP A 221 -2.82 0.40 20.24
CA TRP A 221 -2.52 1.82 20.40
C TRP A 221 -1.83 2.12 21.75
N VAL A 222 -2.25 1.46 22.85
CA VAL A 222 -1.68 1.67 24.19
C VAL A 222 -0.18 1.38 24.25
N PRO A 223 0.33 0.17 23.87
CA PRO A 223 1.76 -0.07 23.86
C PRO A 223 2.50 0.81 22.85
N LEU A 224 1.89 1.17 21.71
CA LEU A 224 2.49 2.10 20.78
C LEU A 224 2.70 3.49 21.42
N TRP A 225 1.72 3.98 22.17
CA TRP A 225 1.81 5.24 22.90
C TRP A 225 2.90 5.21 23.99
N LEU A 226 3.02 4.08 24.71
CA LEU A 226 3.98 3.93 25.80
C LEU A 226 5.42 3.73 25.28
N TRP A 227 5.61 2.93 24.23
CA TRP A 227 6.94 2.44 23.84
C TRP A 227 7.54 3.13 22.62
N LEU A 228 6.72 3.84 21.82
CA LEU A 228 7.28 4.54 20.67
C LEU A 228 8.04 5.80 21.12
N PRO A 229 9.37 5.88 20.95
CA PRO A 229 10.15 7.03 21.36
C PRO A 229 9.67 8.30 20.65
N SER A 230 9.76 9.44 21.35
CA SER A 230 9.56 10.75 20.72
C SER A 230 10.72 10.97 19.75
N GLY A 231 10.50 10.71 18.47
CA GLY A 231 11.51 10.90 17.43
C GLY A 231 11.98 12.38 17.40
N GLN A 232 13.26 12.60 17.11
CA GLN A 232 13.76 13.93 16.91
C GLN A 232 13.02 14.60 15.74
N ARG A 233 12.47 15.79 15.98
CA ARG A 233 11.99 16.65 14.91
C ARG A 233 13.18 16.98 14.01
N ARG A 234 13.28 16.38 12.85
CA ARG A 234 14.22 16.87 11.85
C ARG A 234 13.72 18.23 11.39
N PRO A 235 14.58 19.29 11.41
CA PRO A 235 14.18 20.55 10.80
C PRO A 235 13.79 20.23 9.37
N SER A 236 12.53 20.45 9.05
CA SER A 236 12.02 20.30 7.70
C SER A 236 12.84 21.24 6.80
N GLN A 237 13.74 20.71 5.98
CA GLN A 237 14.04 21.44 4.76
C GLN A 237 12.69 21.69 4.11
N ARG A 238 12.34 22.95 3.89
CA ARG A 238 11.10 23.35 3.19
C ARG A 238 11.08 22.70 1.81
N ILE A 239 10.70 21.43 1.80
CA ILE A 239 10.47 20.68 0.57
C ILE A 239 9.08 21.13 0.14
N ASP A 240 8.99 21.93 -0.91
CA ASP A 240 7.72 22.29 -1.51
C ASP A 240 7.09 21.03 -2.15
N PRO A 241 6.11 20.39 -1.48
CA PRO A 241 5.50 19.17 -2.00
C PRO A 241 4.79 19.43 -3.33
N PHE A 242 4.16 20.61 -3.46
CA PHE A 242 3.43 20.98 -4.66
C PHE A 242 4.32 21.08 -5.90
N ASN A 243 5.54 21.58 -5.74
CA ASN A 243 6.48 21.67 -6.84
C ASN A 243 6.94 20.28 -7.32
N ARG A 244 7.14 19.33 -6.40
CA ARG A 244 7.46 17.93 -6.75
C ARG A 244 6.30 17.21 -7.44
N PHE A 245 5.06 17.41 -6.99
CA PHE A 245 3.87 16.93 -7.69
C PHE A 245 3.78 17.49 -9.10
N LYS A 246 4.07 18.79 -9.27
CA LYS A 246 4.05 19.47 -10.56
C LYS A 246 5.12 18.93 -11.52
N VAL A 247 6.31 18.62 -11.01
CA VAL A 247 7.42 18.05 -11.82
C VAL A 247 7.07 16.65 -12.32
N ILE A 248 6.56 15.76 -11.46
CA ILE A 248 6.14 14.42 -11.86
C ILE A 248 4.90 14.50 -12.76
N GLY A 249 3.94 15.35 -12.42
CA GLY A 249 2.68 15.51 -13.16
C GLY A 249 2.82 16.07 -14.57
N ARG A 250 3.94 16.74 -14.89
CA ARG A 250 4.24 17.20 -16.26
C ARG A 250 4.70 16.10 -17.21
N GLN A 251 5.10 14.95 -16.69
CA GLN A 251 5.52 13.81 -17.50
C GLN A 251 4.32 12.88 -17.75
N SER A 252 4.17 12.38 -18.98
CA SER A 252 3.06 11.47 -19.31
C SER A 252 3.23 10.06 -18.76
N ALA A 253 4.45 9.57 -18.63
CA ALA A 253 4.75 8.19 -18.21
C ALA A 253 4.20 7.83 -16.81
N PRO A 254 4.36 8.65 -15.75
CA PRO A 254 3.73 8.40 -14.47
C PRO A 254 2.21 8.26 -14.53
N TRP A 255 1.53 9.09 -15.36
CA TRP A 255 0.08 9.02 -15.51
C TRP A 255 -0.41 7.70 -16.09
N TYR A 256 0.33 7.10 -17.05
CA TYR A 256 -0.02 5.77 -17.55
C TYR A 256 0.02 4.72 -16.46
N VAL A 257 1.04 4.76 -15.59
CA VAL A 257 1.14 3.85 -14.43
C VAL A 257 -0.02 4.08 -13.46
N LEU A 258 -0.33 5.35 -13.14
CA LEU A 258 -1.41 5.70 -12.21
C LEU A 258 -2.79 5.29 -12.74
N ILE A 259 -3.07 5.52 -14.03
CA ILE A 259 -4.34 5.12 -14.65
C ILE A 259 -4.48 3.60 -14.71
N ALA A 260 -3.44 2.89 -15.13
CA ALA A 260 -3.45 1.42 -15.16
C ALA A 260 -3.64 0.84 -13.75
N ASN A 261 -2.99 1.42 -12.74
CA ASN A 261 -3.14 1.02 -11.34
C ASN A 261 -4.54 1.34 -10.79
N PHE A 262 -5.08 2.53 -11.07
CA PHE A 262 -6.43 2.95 -10.69
C PHE A 262 -7.48 1.97 -11.19
N THR A 263 -7.47 1.63 -12.48
CA THR A 263 -8.42 0.71 -13.08
C THR A 263 -8.25 -0.71 -12.56
N GLN A 264 -7.03 -1.14 -12.26
CA GLN A 264 -6.78 -2.44 -11.64
C GLN A 264 -7.32 -2.52 -10.21
N GLN A 265 -7.14 -1.46 -9.41
CA GLN A 265 -7.70 -1.39 -8.06
C GLN A 265 -9.23 -1.32 -8.07
N MET A 266 -9.82 -0.65 -9.07
CA MET A 266 -11.26 -0.63 -9.28
C MET A 266 -11.81 -2.04 -9.49
N ALA A 267 -11.17 -2.86 -10.33
CA ALA A 267 -11.57 -4.26 -10.54
C ALA A 267 -11.39 -5.11 -9.27
N LEU A 268 -10.24 -4.98 -8.60
CA LEU A 268 -9.94 -5.76 -7.41
C LEU A 268 -10.93 -5.46 -6.27
N PHE A 269 -11.20 -4.19 -6.00
CA PHE A 269 -12.11 -3.82 -4.91
C PHE A 269 -13.58 -4.00 -5.27
N GLY A 270 -13.97 -3.92 -6.54
CA GLY A 270 -15.27 -4.36 -7.01
C GLY A 270 -15.51 -5.85 -6.70
N LEU A 271 -14.54 -6.71 -7.08
CA LEU A 271 -14.58 -8.13 -6.76
C LEU A 271 -14.64 -8.37 -5.24
N MET A 272 -13.72 -7.77 -4.47
CA MET A 272 -13.58 -8.00 -3.04
C MET A 272 -14.79 -7.54 -2.23
N THR A 273 -15.42 -6.43 -2.63
CA THR A 273 -16.55 -5.83 -1.91
C THR A 273 -17.82 -6.67 -2.10
N TYR A 274 -18.07 -7.17 -3.32
CA TYR A 274 -19.35 -7.80 -3.65
C TYR A 274 -19.30 -9.32 -3.71
N PHE A 275 -18.13 -9.96 -3.59
CA PHE A 275 -18.01 -11.42 -3.60
C PHE A 275 -18.83 -12.09 -2.50
N ALA A 276 -18.72 -11.62 -1.26
CA ALA A 276 -19.47 -12.20 -0.14
C ALA A 276 -20.98 -12.07 -0.35
N ALA A 277 -21.45 -10.88 -0.75
CA ALA A 277 -22.86 -10.65 -1.06
C ALA A 277 -23.35 -11.57 -2.20
N HIS A 278 -22.53 -11.79 -3.24
CA HIS A 278 -22.86 -12.73 -4.31
C HIS A 278 -23.02 -14.15 -3.80
N MET A 279 -22.15 -14.61 -2.91
CA MET A 279 -22.27 -15.95 -2.32
C MET A 279 -23.52 -16.09 -1.44
N MET A 280 -23.84 -15.07 -0.65
CA MET A 280 -25.01 -15.06 0.22
C MET A 280 -26.33 -14.99 -0.58
N GLU A 281 -26.45 -14.06 -1.50
CA GLU A 281 -27.68 -13.80 -2.26
C GLU A 281 -27.94 -14.85 -3.34
N SER A 282 -26.90 -15.30 -4.07
CA SER A 282 -27.07 -16.22 -5.20
C SER A 282 -27.02 -17.68 -4.81
N TYR A 283 -26.34 -18.03 -3.70
CA TYR A 283 -26.11 -19.43 -3.29
C TYR A 283 -26.68 -19.75 -1.90
N GLY A 284 -27.27 -18.77 -1.21
CA GLY A 284 -27.86 -18.96 0.13
C GLY A 284 -26.84 -19.30 1.23
N TRP A 285 -25.58 -18.88 1.05
CA TRP A 285 -24.56 -19.06 2.07
C TRP A 285 -24.76 -18.04 3.21
N ASP A 286 -24.32 -18.40 4.42
CA ASP A 286 -24.19 -17.48 5.53
C ASP A 286 -22.76 -16.90 5.61
N GLU A 287 -22.51 -16.02 6.55
CA GLU A 287 -21.20 -15.40 6.76
C GLU A 287 -20.12 -16.45 7.07
N ALA A 288 -20.47 -17.50 7.85
CA ALA A 288 -19.53 -18.56 8.23
C ALA A 288 -19.13 -19.41 7.02
N SER A 289 -20.09 -19.80 6.20
CA SER A 289 -19.87 -20.58 4.97
C SER A 289 -19.06 -19.78 3.93
N THR A 290 -19.21 -18.45 3.94
CA THR A 290 -18.49 -17.55 3.02
C THR A 290 -17.02 -17.31 3.44
N ALA A 291 -16.70 -17.48 4.74
CA ALA A 291 -15.36 -17.20 5.27
C ALA A 291 -14.22 -17.97 4.57
N PRO A 292 -14.32 -19.29 4.25
CA PRO A 292 -13.28 -19.99 3.49
C PRO A 292 -13.04 -19.41 2.09
N GLY A 293 -14.10 -18.98 1.39
CA GLY A 293 -14.00 -18.31 0.11
C GLY A 293 -13.24 -16.99 0.18
N LEU A 294 -13.53 -16.18 1.20
CA LEU A 294 -12.79 -14.93 1.49
C LEU A 294 -11.34 -15.19 1.84
N ALA A 295 -11.03 -16.24 2.59
CA ALA A 295 -9.67 -16.65 2.89
C ALA A 295 -8.90 -17.01 1.62
N LEU A 296 -9.52 -17.80 0.72
CA LEU A 296 -8.91 -18.16 -0.56
C LEU A 296 -8.67 -16.95 -1.46
N LEU A 297 -9.60 -15.98 -1.51
CA LEU A 297 -9.37 -14.69 -2.17
C LEU A 297 -8.13 -13.98 -1.61
N GLY A 298 -8.00 -13.94 -0.28
CA GLY A 298 -6.83 -13.35 0.39
C GLY A 298 -5.53 -14.05 0.05
N VAL A 299 -5.51 -15.38 0.11
CA VAL A 299 -4.36 -16.21 -0.27
C VAL A 299 -4.01 -15.99 -1.75
N GLY A 300 -5.01 -15.91 -2.62
CA GLY A 300 -4.83 -15.59 -4.03
C GLY A 300 -4.14 -14.23 -4.23
N ALA A 301 -4.56 -13.20 -3.50
CA ALA A 301 -3.93 -11.87 -3.55
C ALA A 301 -2.47 -11.89 -3.08
N VAL A 302 -2.16 -12.68 -2.03
CA VAL A 302 -0.78 -12.91 -1.57
C VAL A 302 0.06 -13.53 -2.68
N ILE A 303 -0.39 -14.65 -3.24
CA ILE A 303 0.32 -15.37 -4.32
C ILE A 303 0.53 -14.45 -5.52
N GLY A 304 -0.52 -13.74 -5.95
CA GLY A 304 -0.46 -12.81 -7.06
C GLY A 304 0.56 -11.68 -6.84
N SER A 305 0.59 -11.10 -5.65
CA SER A 305 1.58 -10.05 -5.30
C SER A 305 3.01 -10.58 -5.30
N PHE A 306 3.26 -11.78 -4.77
CA PHE A 306 4.59 -12.39 -4.86
C PHE A 306 5.00 -12.64 -6.32
N ALA A 307 4.10 -13.23 -7.13
CA ALA A 307 4.35 -13.44 -8.56
C ALA A 307 4.62 -12.12 -9.30
N GLY A 308 3.89 -11.06 -8.97
CA GLY A 308 4.11 -9.70 -9.48
C GLY A 308 5.49 -9.15 -9.16
N GLY A 309 6.01 -9.41 -7.96
CA GLY A 309 7.37 -9.06 -7.56
C GLY A 309 8.43 -9.71 -8.47
N PHE A 310 8.28 -10.99 -8.80
CA PHE A 310 9.18 -11.68 -9.74
C PHE A 310 9.06 -11.16 -11.19
N ILE A 311 7.83 -10.80 -11.60
CA ILE A 311 7.58 -10.25 -12.95
C ILE A 311 8.16 -8.84 -13.09
N ALA A 312 8.12 -8.04 -12.03
CA ALA A 312 8.56 -6.64 -12.03
C ALA A 312 10.01 -6.45 -12.51
N GLY A 313 10.90 -7.41 -12.24
CA GLY A 313 12.30 -7.39 -12.66
C GLY A 313 12.57 -7.90 -14.09
N ARG A 314 11.57 -8.39 -14.84
CA ARG A 314 11.77 -9.02 -16.15
C ARG A 314 11.63 -8.05 -17.31
N ALA A 315 12.37 -8.29 -18.41
CA ALA A 315 12.32 -7.45 -19.62
C ALA A 315 10.91 -7.38 -20.24
N ARG A 316 10.17 -8.51 -20.26
CA ARG A 316 8.82 -8.62 -20.82
C ARG A 316 7.69 -8.34 -19.80
N ARG A 317 8.00 -7.64 -18.71
CA ARG A 317 7.04 -7.37 -17.61
C ARG A 317 5.72 -6.73 -18.05
N LEU A 318 5.75 -5.85 -19.06
CA LEU A 318 4.54 -5.18 -19.55
C LEU A 318 3.65 -6.11 -20.38
N ASP A 319 4.24 -7.00 -21.19
CA ASP A 319 3.47 -7.99 -21.96
C ASP A 319 2.74 -8.96 -21.03
N TRP A 320 3.45 -9.50 -20.04
CA TRP A 320 2.87 -10.37 -19.03
C TRP A 320 1.79 -9.65 -18.22
N LEU A 321 2.04 -8.40 -17.84
CA LEU A 321 1.09 -7.63 -17.05
C LEU A 321 -0.22 -7.39 -17.81
N ALA A 322 -0.15 -7.01 -19.10
CA ALA A 322 -1.35 -6.80 -19.91
C ALA A 322 -2.17 -8.09 -20.08
N ALA A 323 -1.49 -9.21 -20.40
CA ALA A 323 -2.15 -10.51 -20.58
C ALA A 323 -2.79 -11.03 -19.27
N ILE A 324 -2.05 -10.95 -18.15
CA ILE A 324 -2.52 -11.40 -16.84
C ILE A 324 -3.68 -10.52 -16.35
N SER A 325 -3.61 -9.20 -16.52
CA SER A 325 -4.70 -8.29 -16.17
C SER A 325 -5.97 -8.61 -16.93
N LEU A 326 -5.87 -8.85 -18.25
CA LEU A 326 -7.00 -9.20 -19.08
C LEU A 326 -7.60 -10.54 -18.66
N ALA A 327 -6.77 -11.57 -18.46
CA ALA A 327 -7.22 -12.89 -18.01
C ALA A 327 -7.94 -12.80 -16.65
N GLY A 328 -7.38 -12.01 -15.70
CA GLY A 328 -8.00 -11.76 -14.40
C GLY A 328 -9.37 -11.11 -14.50
N GLY A 329 -9.53 -10.14 -15.42
CA GLY A 329 -10.80 -9.48 -15.68
C GLY A 329 -11.85 -10.41 -16.32
N VAL A 330 -11.43 -11.25 -17.25
CA VAL A 330 -12.32 -12.26 -17.85
C VAL A 330 -12.83 -13.23 -16.78
N VAL A 331 -11.94 -13.76 -15.93
CA VAL A 331 -12.33 -14.67 -14.85
C VAL A 331 -13.24 -13.96 -13.84
N ALA A 332 -12.92 -12.71 -13.45
CA ALA A 332 -13.77 -11.92 -12.56
C ALA A 332 -15.15 -11.59 -13.16
N GLY A 333 -15.21 -11.33 -14.47
CA GLY A 333 -16.46 -11.13 -15.19
C GLY A 333 -17.33 -12.38 -15.21
N LEU A 334 -16.72 -13.51 -15.56
CA LEU A 334 -17.41 -14.79 -15.67
C LEU A 334 -17.94 -15.32 -14.33
N LEU A 335 -17.17 -15.12 -13.21
CA LEU A 335 -17.61 -15.60 -11.90
C LEU A 335 -18.94 -14.99 -11.43
N PHE A 336 -19.20 -13.72 -11.78
CA PHE A 336 -20.45 -13.04 -11.43
C PHE A 336 -21.58 -13.29 -12.46
N ALA A 337 -21.26 -13.76 -13.67
CA ALA A 337 -22.21 -13.93 -14.76
C ALA A 337 -22.65 -15.40 -14.94
N LEU A 338 -21.77 -16.36 -14.66
CA LEU A 338 -22.07 -17.77 -14.85
C LEU A 338 -22.77 -18.32 -13.60
N GLY A 339 -23.95 -18.92 -13.76
CA GLY A 339 -24.63 -19.66 -12.68
C GLY A 339 -23.94 -21.01 -12.38
N ALA A 340 -22.62 -21.00 -12.16
CA ALA A 340 -21.84 -22.20 -11.84
C ALA A 340 -22.07 -22.61 -10.38
N SER A 341 -21.60 -23.79 -9.96
CA SER A 341 -21.70 -24.19 -8.57
C SER A 341 -20.88 -23.27 -7.66
N ALA A 342 -21.29 -23.07 -6.40
CA ALA A 342 -20.66 -22.16 -5.45
C ALA A 342 -19.13 -22.36 -5.33
N TRP A 343 -18.67 -23.61 -5.30
CA TRP A 343 -17.24 -23.93 -5.21
C TRP A 343 -16.45 -23.60 -6.48
N ILE A 344 -17.07 -23.69 -7.66
CA ILE A 344 -16.47 -23.23 -8.92
C ILE A 344 -16.30 -21.71 -8.86
N VAL A 345 -17.31 -20.98 -8.38
CA VAL A 345 -17.22 -19.51 -8.21
C VAL A 345 -16.12 -19.13 -7.22
N VAL A 346 -15.97 -19.85 -6.10
CA VAL A 346 -14.86 -19.68 -5.15
C VAL A 346 -13.51 -19.92 -5.83
N ALA A 347 -13.36 -20.97 -6.61
CA ALA A 347 -12.14 -21.27 -7.36
C ALA A 347 -11.83 -20.17 -8.40
N MET A 348 -12.85 -19.69 -9.12
CA MET A 348 -12.72 -18.57 -10.06
C MET A 348 -12.31 -17.28 -9.34
N ALA A 349 -12.89 -17.00 -8.18
CA ALA A 349 -12.55 -15.84 -7.36
C ALA A 349 -11.08 -15.89 -6.88
N PHE A 350 -10.62 -17.07 -6.45
CA PHE A 350 -9.21 -17.30 -6.12
C PHE A 350 -8.30 -16.98 -7.32
N VAL A 351 -8.60 -17.56 -8.50
CA VAL A 351 -7.80 -17.33 -9.72
C VAL A 351 -7.84 -15.86 -10.14
N ALA A 352 -9.01 -15.21 -10.12
CA ALA A 352 -9.15 -13.78 -10.42
C ALA A 352 -8.30 -12.93 -9.45
N SER A 353 -8.35 -13.25 -8.16
CA SER A 353 -7.58 -12.55 -7.13
C SER A 353 -6.07 -12.69 -7.36
N VAL A 354 -5.57 -13.89 -7.69
CA VAL A 354 -4.16 -14.12 -8.07
C VAL A 354 -3.78 -13.21 -9.24
N LEU A 355 -4.53 -13.28 -10.33
CA LEU A 355 -4.19 -12.59 -11.59
C LEU A 355 -4.24 -11.06 -11.43
N VAL A 356 -5.28 -10.53 -10.78
CA VAL A 356 -5.45 -9.08 -10.62
C VAL A 356 -4.39 -8.50 -9.66
N SER A 357 -4.00 -9.23 -8.61
CA SER A 357 -3.04 -8.76 -7.61
C SER A 357 -1.58 -8.71 -8.09
N VAL A 358 -1.24 -9.37 -9.22
CA VAL A 358 0.08 -9.29 -9.87
C VAL A 358 0.46 -7.84 -10.20
N SER A 359 -0.51 -7.00 -10.52
CA SER A 359 -0.29 -5.64 -11.03
C SER A 359 0.37 -4.71 -10.02
N MET A 360 0.01 -4.78 -8.74
CA MET A 360 0.43 -3.82 -7.71
C MET A 360 1.96 -3.71 -7.55
N PRO A 361 2.73 -4.80 -7.36
CA PRO A 361 4.18 -4.71 -7.24
C PRO A 361 4.86 -4.23 -8.51
N VAL A 362 4.31 -4.59 -9.68
CA VAL A 362 4.83 -4.13 -10.99
C VAL A 362 4.63 -2.62 -11.13
N MET A 363 3.43 -2.09 -10.82
CA MET A 363 3.13 -0.66 -10.88
C MET A 363 3.96 0.14 -9.88
N LEU A 364 4.15 -0.39 -8.65
CA LEU A 364 5.02 0.22 -7.65
C LEU A 364 6.46 0.32 -8.15
N THR A 365 7.00 -0.76 -8.71
CA THR A 365 8.35 -0.77 -9.27
C THR A 365 8.51 0.23 -10.41
N LEU A 366 7.54 0.28 -11.33
CA LEU A 366 7.55 1.20 -12.45
C LEU A 366 7.52 2.67 -12.00
N ILE A 367 6.61 3.04 -11.10
CA ILE A 367 6.50 4.42 -10.62
C ILE A 367 7.74 4.85 -9.84
N MET A 368 8.38 3.93 -9.07
CA MET A 368 9.61 4.22 -8.34
C MET A 368 10.81 4.45 -9.27
N HIS A 369 10.89 3.72 -10.40
CA HIS A 369 11.92 3.96 -11.42
C HIS A 369 11.74 5.31 -12.11
N LEU A 370 10.48 5.68 -12.44
CA LEU A 370 10.17 6.96 -13.10
C LEU A 370 10.41 8.17 -12.19
N ALA A 371 10.32 7.99 -10.89
CA ALA A 371 10.39 9.08 -9.91
C ALA A 371 11.80 9.60 -9.62
N GLY A 372 12.85 8.87 -9.95
CA GLY A 372 14.23 9.26 -9.65
C GLY A 372 14.43 9.62 -8.17
N GLN A 373 14.72 10.90 -7.90
CA GLN A 373 14.87 11.43 -6.53
C GLN A 373 13.55 11.72 -5.82
N SER A 374 12.41 11.71 -6.52
CA SER A 374 11.09 12.06 -5.96
C SER A 374 10.24 10.83 -5.59
N ARG A 375 10.88 9.75 -5.16
CA ARG A 375 10.23 8.45 -4.85
C ARG A 375 9.10 8.55 -3.83
N GLY A 376 9.25 9.40 -2.80
CA GLY A 376 8.20 9.63 -1.81
C GLY A 376 6.93 10.24 -2.40
N THR A 377 7.07 11.24 -3.27
CA THR A 377 5.94 11.87 -3.98
C THR A 377 5.25 10.88 -4.91
N ALA A 378 6.02 10.09 -5.66
CA ALA A 378 5.49 9.07 -6.56
C ALA A 378 4.74 7.96 -5.82
N GLY A 379 5.27 7.51 -4.68
CA GLY A 379 4.57 6.56 -3.79
C GLY A 379 3.26 7.12 -3.24
N GLY A 380 3.22 8.41 -2.88
CA GLY A 380 2.00 9.11 -2.49
C GLY A 380 0.97 9.16 -3.61
N MET A 381 1.38 9.50 -4.85
CA MET A 381 0.49 9.50 -6.02
C MET A 381 -0.07 8.10 -6.31
N LEU A 382 0.76 7.05 -6.19
CA LEU A 382 0.31 5.67 -6.36
C LEU A 382 -0.69 5.27 -5.27
N SER A 383 -0.44 5.65 -4.02
CA SER A 383 -1.37 5.41 -2.91
C SER A 383 -2.71 6.10 -3.15
N THR A 384 -2.71 7.34 -3.61
CA THR A 384 -3.92 8.07 -4.00
C THR A 384 -4.67 7.36 -5.12
N SER A 385 -3.95 6.93 -6.18
CA SER A 385 -4.51 6.12 -7.27
C SER A 385 -5.15 4.82 -6.77
N ASN A 386 -4.51 4.11 -5.82
CA ASN A 386 -5.06 2.91 -5.19
C ASN A 386 -6.40 3.20 -4.52
N GLN A 387 -6.46 4.25 -3.70
CA GLN A 387 -7.64 4.54 -2.90
C GLN A 387 -8.82 5.05 -3.73
N PHE A 388 -8.55 5.88 -4.74
CA PHE A 388 -9.60 6.30 -5.67
C PHE A 388 -10.06 5.16 -6.59
N GLY A 389 -9.17 4.26 -7.00
CA GLY A 389 -9.56 3.03 -7.69
C GLY A 389 -10.46 2.16 -6.82
N SER A 390 -10.11 1.97 -5.56
CA SER A 390 -10.91 1.23 -4.57
C SER A 390 -12.28 1.90 -4.33
N LEU A 391 -12.29 3.24 -4.19
CA LEU A 391 -13.51 4.04 -4.08
C LEU A 391 -14.46 3.77 -5.25
N VAL A 392 -13.95 3.91 -6.47
CA VAL A 392 -14.77 3.71 -7.69
C VAL A 392 -15.20 2.26 -7.82
N GLY A 393 -14.33 1.30 -7.46
CA GLY A 393 -14.68 -0.13 -7.47
C GLY A 393 -15.84 -0.46 -6.53
N ALA A 394 -15.82 0.07 -5.31
CA ALA A 394 -16.89 -0.12 -4.34
C ALA A 394 -18.18 0.62 -4.73
N SER A 395 -18.09 1.91 -5.12
CA SER A 395 -19.29 2.71 -5.42
C SER A 395 -19.90 2.38 -6.78
N ALA A 396 -19.10 2.28 -7.84
CA ALA A 396 -19.60 1.89 -9.16
C ALA A 396 -20.06 0.43 -9.18
N GLY A 397 -19.42 -0.45 -8.37
CA GLY A 397 -19.90 -1.81 -8.17
C GLY A 397 -21.32 -1.85 -7.61
N GLY A 398 -21.64 -1.01 -6.63
CA GLY A 398 -22.99 -0.87 -6.08
C GLY A 398 -24.00 -0.34 -7.11
N LEU A 399 -23.58 0.66 -7.90
CA LEU A 399 -24.43 1.17 -8.99
C LEU A 399 -24.68 0.07 -10.05
N MET A 400 -23.66 -0.66 -10.46
CA MET A 400 -23.82 -1.77 -11.40
C MET A 400 -24.71 -2.86 -10.84
N LEU A 401 -24.58 -3.19 -9.54
CA LEU A 401 -25.44 -4.14 -8.86
C LEU A 401 -26.91 -3.72 -8.94
N SER A 402 -27.22 -2.44 -8.69
CA SER A 402 -28.58 -1.91 -8.74
C SER A 402 -29.19 -1.87 -10.15
N LEU A 403 -28.35 -1.74 -11.20
CA LEU A 403 -28.78 -1.63 -12.60
C LEU A 403 -28.94 -2.99 -13.29
N GLY A 404 -28.11 -3.97 -12.96
CA GLY A 404 -28.07 -5.25 -13.70
C GLY A 404 -27.62 -6.44 -12.86
N GLY A 405 -27.70 -6.35 -11.53
CA GLY A 405 -27.33 -7.43 -10.61
C GLY A 405 -25.84 -7.74 -10.61
N PHE A 406 -25.48 -8.90 -10.09
CA PHE A 406 -24.07 -9.34 -10.02
C PHE A 406 -23.36 -9.44 -11.38
N PRO A 407 -24.02 -9.85 -12.49
CA PRO A 407 -23.38 -9.84 -13.81
C PRO A 407 -22.85 -8.47 -14.22
N ALA A 408 -23.54 -7.39 -13.85
CA ALA A 408 -23.07 -6.01 -14.13
C ALA A 408 -21.85 -5.64 -13.30
N VAL A 409 -21.72 -6.15 -12.07
CA VAL A 409 -20.49 -6.02 -11.26
C VAL A 409 -19.33 -6.74 -11.96
N GLY A 410 -19.56 -7.94 -12.49
CA GLY A 410 -18.58 -8.67 -13.28
C GLY A 410 -18.14 -7.90 -14.53
N LEU A 411 -19.08 -7.28 -15.24
CA LEU A 411 -18.79 -6.43 -16.39
C LEU A 411 -17.93 -5.23 -16.01
N LEU A 412 -18.18 -4.59 -14.87
CA LEU A 412 -17.33 -3.51 -14.34
C LEU A 412 -15.89 -3.98 -14.14
N CYS A 413 -15.69 -5.15 -13.53
CA CYS A 413 -14.36 -5.73 -13.31
C CYS A 413 -13.65 -6.02 -14.63
N LEU A 414 -14.36 -6.58 -15.61
CA LEU A 414 -13.83 -6.85 -16.95
C LEU A 414 -13.43 -5.55 -17.66
N VAL A 415 -14.31 -4.55 -17.71
CA VAL A 415 -14.03 -3.26 -18.37
C VAL A 415 -12.83 -2.56 -17.72
N ALA A 416 -12.76 -2.55 -16.39
CA ALA A 416 -11.66 -1.96 -15.66
C ALA A 416 -10.30 -2.61 -16.00
N THR A 417 -10.25 -3.93 -16.06
CA THR A 417 -9.03 -4.66 -16.42
C THR A 417 -8.68 -4.55 -17.91
N VAL A 418 -9.65 -4.48 -18.81
CA VAL A 418 -9.45 -4.19 -20.23
C VAL A 418 -8.85 -2.79 -20.41
N LEU A 419 -9.34 -1.79 -19.67
CA LEU A 419 -8.76 -0.44 -19.69
C LEU A 419 -7.32 -0.47 -19.17
N SER A 420 -7.04 -1.16 -18.06
CA SER A 420 -5.68 -1.35 -17.55
C SER A 420 -4.77 -1.98 -18.60
N ALA A 421 -5.17 -3.12 -19.17
CA ALA A 421 -4.42 -3.84 -20.18
C ALA A 421 -4.17 -2.99 -21.45
N SER A 422 -5.16 -2.18 -21.84
CA SER A 422 -5.06 -1.25 -22.98
C SER A 422 -4.03 -0.17 -22.72
N VAL A 423 -4.03 0.45 -21.54
CA VAL A 423 -3.02 1.46 -21.15
C VAL A 423 -1.62 0.84 -21.14
N VAL A 424 -1.47 -0.34 -20.55
CA VAL A 424 -0.19 -1.05 -20.50
C VAL A 424 0.28 -1.44 -21.90
N GLY A 425 -0.57 -2.06 -22.73
CA GLY A 425 -0.21 -2.56 -24.05
C GLY A 425 -0.01 -1.47 -25.11
N LEU A 426 -0.87 -0.44 -25.11
CA LEU A 426 -0.88 0.56 -26.17
C LEU A 426 -0.01 1.80 -25.86
N ARG A 427 0.09 2.18 -24.58
CA ARG A 427 0.81 3.40 -24.18
C ARG A 427 2.15 3.10 -23.51
N MET A 428 2.18 2.26 -22.48
CA MET A 428 3.40 1.99 -21.74
C MET A 428 4.40 1.20 -22.59
N ARG A 429 3.95 0.15 -23.28
CA ARG A 429 4.81 -0.69 -24.12
C ARG A 429 5.48 0.09 -25.26
N ARG A 430 4.79 1.09 -25.84
CA ARG A 430 5.30 1.93 -26.95
C ARG A 430 6.18 3.08 -26.47
N SER A 431 6.21 3.39 -25.20
CA SER A 431 6.99 4.50 -24.65
C SER A 431 8.44 4.05 -24.39
N PRO A 432 9.45 4.74 -24.97
CA PRO A 432 10.86 4.38 -24.80
C PRO A 432 11.33 4.43 -23.35
N VAL A 433 10.68 5.24 -22.53
CA VAL A 433 11.00 5.38 -21.10
C VAL A 433 10.85 4.06 -20.32
N PHE A 434 9.90 3.19 -20.70
CA PHE A 434 9.69 1.89 -20.07
C PHE A 434 10.57 0.77 -20.66
N GLN A 435 11.18 1.00 -21.84
CA GLN A 435 12.05 0.03 -22.52
C GLN A 435 13.50 0.13 -22.04
N LEU A 436 13.98 1.33 -21.71
CA LEU A 436 15.35 1.60 -21.26
C LEU A 436 15.71 0.94 -19.91
N GLY A 437 14.72 0.63 -19.07
CA GLY A 437 14.95 -0.10 -17.81
C GLY A 437 15.16 -1.61 -17.98
N ALA A 438 15.05 -2.16 -19.19
CA ALA A 438 15.23 -3.58 -19.47
C ALA A 438 16.65 -3.93 -20.00
N ALA A 439 17.45 -2.93 -20.34
CA ALA A 439 18.78 -3.11 -20.93
C ALA A 439 19.95 -2.98 -19.93
N GLY A 440 19.66 -2.78 -18.64
CA GLY A 440 20.65 -2.50 -17.58
C GLY A 440 20.66 -3.48 -16.41
N THR A 441 20.11 -4.70 -16.56
CA THR A 441 20.22 -5.76 -15.53
C THR A 441 20.80 -7.03 -16.11
#